data_caf0f5f8063ffaba771716e03f3822e4
#
_entry.id   caf0f5f8063ffaba771716e03f3822e4
#
_cell.length_a   1.000
_cell.length_b   1.000
_cell.length_c   1.000
_cell.angle_alpha   90.00
_cell.angle_beta   90.00
_cell.angle_gamma   90.00
#
_symmetry.space_group_name_H-M   'P 1'
#
loop_
_entity.id
_entity.type
_entity.pdbx_description
1 polymer ?
#
loop_
_entity_poly.entity_id
_entity_poly.type
_entity_poly.pdbx_seq_one_letter_code
_entity_poly.pdbx_strand_id
1 'polypeptide(L)'
;GINFEFMVPMYVGVTGYYYTDNFDRDYEEINIGMDFGLFAIDAVPYGSYKSDGAGTASSDYGHFMVTVPLGMIDYSYMTFTGGSLHYAAHEISHSTTIGGVDFTATIGANNDGGAGASPNSNQNTTYANFSLGYSF
;
A
#
# COMPACT_ATOMS: atom_id res chain seq x y z
N GLY A 1 1.94 -16.33 -0.97
CA GLY A 1 3.27 -15.85 -0.55
C GLY A 1 4.02 -16.92 0.23
N ILE A 2 5.27 -16.68 0.44
CA ILE A 2 6.18 -17.54 1.22
C ILE A 2 6.83 -16.67 2.28
N ASN A 3 6.77 -17.13 3.53
CA ASN A 3 7.49 -16.52 4.65
C ASN A 3 8.77 -17.32 4.91
N PHE A 4 9.87 -16.65 5.19
CA PHE A 4 11.15 -17.25 5.54
C PHE A 4 11.93 -16.33 6.46
N GLU A 5 12.96 -16.87 7.11
CA GLU A 5 13.83 -16.11 7.99
C GLU A 5 15.26 -16.16 7.47
N PHE A 6 15.82 -14.98 7.20
CA PHE A 6 17.23 -14.81 6.86
C PHE A 6 17.73 -13.55 7.57
N MET A 7 18.35 -13.73 8.75
CA MET A 7 18.74 -12.66 9.69
C MET A 7 17.55 -11.90 10.29
N VAL A 8 16.49 -11.68 9.53
CA VAL A 8 15.22 -11.08 9.94
C VAL A 8 14.05 -11.83 9.31
N PRO A 9 12.84 -11.78 9.89
CA PRO A 9 11.62 -12.27 9.25
C PRO A 9 11.39 -11.57 7.90
N MET A 10 11.11 -12.36 6.89
CA MET A 10 10.87 -11.88 5.52
C MET A 10 9.70 -12.60 4.90
N TYR A 11 9.05 -11.95 3.94
CA TYR A 11 8.13 -12.61 3.04
C TYR A 11 8.36 -12.19 1.59
N VAL A 12 7.96 -13.04 0.68
CA VAL A 12 7.78 -12.72 -0.74
C VAL A 12 6.44 -13.27 -1.20
N GLY A 13 5.73 -12.53 -2.00
CA GLY A 13 4.42 -12.92 -2.48
C GLY A 13 4.04 -12.32 -3.81
N VAL A 14 2.95 -12.83 -4.35
CA VAL A 14 2.27 -12.27 -5.51
C VAL A 14 0.84 -11.99 -5.09
N THR A 15 0.34 -10.80 -5.42
CA THR A 15 -1.04 -10.39 -5.16
C THR A 15 -1.71 -10.00 -6.48
N GLY A 16 -2.93 -10.46 -6.68
CA GLY A 16 -3.79 -10.02 -7.77
C GLY A 16 -5.05 -9.37 -7.20
N TYR A 17 -5.39 -8.20 -7.71
CA TYR A 17 -6.63 -7.48 -7.42
C TYR A 17 -7.47 -7.48 -8.69
N TYR A 18 -8.63 -8.12 -8.63
CA TYR A 18 -9.54 -8.24 -9.76
C TYR A 18 -10.88 -7.61 -9.40
N TYR A 19 -11.25 -6.61 -10.15
CA TYR A 19 -12.47 -5.85 -9.90
C TYR A 19 -13.56 -6.24 -10.89
N THR A 20 -14.78 -6.39 -10.39
CA THR A 20 -15.96 -6.67 -11.21
C THR A 20 -16.61 -5.37 -11.64
N ASP A 21 -17.34 -5.40 -12.76
CA ASP A 21 -18.14 -4.29 -13.27
C ASP A 21 -17.34 -3.00 -13.59
N ASN A 22 -16.05 -3.15 -13.91
CA ASN A 22 -15.14 -2.00 -14.20
C ASN A 22 -15.10 -0.96 -13.07
N PHE A 23 -15.29 -1.39 -11.82
CA PHE A 23 -15.19 -0.51 -10.64
C PHE A 23 -13.80 0.10 -10.53
N ASP A 24 -12.78 -0.68 -10.80
CA ASP A 24 -11.39 -0.27 -10.89
C ASP A 24 -10.65 -1.22 -11.86
N ARG A 25 -9.38 -0.96 -12.10
CA ARG A 25 -8.53 -1.78 -12.97
C ARG A 25 -7.98 -2.98 -12.22
N ASP A 26 -7.67 -4.03 -12.95
CA ASP A 26 -6.97 -5.18 -12.39
C ASP A 26 -5.50 -4.83 -12.12
N TYR A 27 -5.00 -5.25 -10.96
CA TYR A 27 -3.62 -5.04 -10.53
C TYR A 27 -2.96 -6.38 -10.24
N GLU A 28 -1.70 -6.50 -10.57
CA GLU A 28 -0.85 -7.64 -10.22
C GLU A 28 0.45 -7.09 -9.61
N GLU A 29 0.88 -7.65 -8.48
CA GLU A 29 2.03 -7.17 -7.73
C GLU A 29 2.94 -8.31 -7.30
N ILE A 30 4.25 -8.05 -7.30
CA ILE A 30 5.22 -8.83 -6.54
C ILE A 30 5.51 -8.06 -5.26
N ASN A 31 5.32 -8.71 -4.12
CA ASN A 31 5.45 -8.11 -2.80
C ASN A 31 6.65 -8.70 -2.07
N ILE A 32 7.42 -7.85 -1.40
CA ILE A 32 8.53 -8.24 -0.52
C ILE A 32 8.38 -7.46 0.78
N GLY A 33 8.53 -8.14 1.92
CA GLY A 33 8.56 -7.50 3.22
C GLY A 33 9.67 -8.02 4.11
N MET A 34 10.15 -7.16 4.99
CA MET A 34 11.19 -7.43 5.99
C MET A 34 10.84 -6.74 7.30
N ASP A 35 10.96 -7.47 8.41
CA ASP A 35 10.74 -6.92 9.75
C ASP A 35 12.05 -6.90 10.53
N PHE A 36 12.52 -5.72 10.92
CA PHE A 36 13.73 -5.48 11.69
C PHE A 36 13.44 -5.30 13.19
N GLY A 37 12.19 -5.42 13.61
CA GLY A 37 11.74 -5.23 14.98
C GLY A 37 11.58 -3.75 15.38
N LEU A 38 12.51 -2.88 14.97
CA LEU A 38 12.43 -1.42 15.19
C LEU A 38 11.66 -0.72 14.08
N PHE A 39 11.61 -1.31 12.92
CA PHE A 39 10.85 -0.86 11.75
C PHE A 39 10.65 -2.04 10.80
N ALA A 40 9.64 -1.95 9.98
CA ALA A 40 9.40 -2.88 8.88
C ALA A 40 9.49 -2.16 7.53
N ILE A 41 9.86 -2.91 6.52
CA ILE A 41 9.88 -2.44 5.12
C ILE A 41 8.96 -3.34 4.32
N ASP A 42 8.06 -2.74 3.55
CA ASP A 42 7.24 -3.39 2.54
C ASP A 42 7.52 -2.74 1.18
N ALA A 43 7.66 -3.56 0.16
CA ALA A 43 7.93 -3.09 -1.19
C ALA A 43 7.16 -3.91 -2.21
N VAL A 44 6.73 -3.21 -3.25
CA VAL A 44 6.26 -3.77 -4.52
C VAL A 44 7.31 -3.37 -5.57
N PRO A 45 8.36 -4.18 -5.76
CA PRO A 45 9.38 -3.88 -6.76
C PRO A 45 8.83 -3.93 -8.18
N TYR A 46 7.72 -4.63 -8.38
CA TYR A 46 6.98 -4.67 -9.63
C TYR A 46 5.49 -4.77 -9.35
N GLY A 47 4.75 -3.79 -9.83
CA GLY A 47 3.30 -3.76 -9.92
C GLY A 47 2.89 -3.38 -11.34
N SER A 48 1.84 -3.98 -11.84
CA SER A 48 1.28 -3.68 -13.17
C SER A 48 -0.22 -3.56 -13.04
N TYR A 49 -0.80 -2.53 -13.66
CA TYR A 49 -2.24 -2.45 -13.82
C TYR A 49 -2.61 -2.60 -15.30
N LYS A 50 -3.66 -3.40 -15.53
CA LYS A 50 -4.17 -3.66 -16.88
C LYS A 50 -5.22 -2.64 -17.26
N SER A 51 -5.14 -2.16 -18.49
CA SER A 51 -6.19 -1.34 -19.08
C SER A 51 -7.45 -2.18 -19.29
N ASP A 52 -8.60 -1.61 -19.00
CA ASP A 52 -9.93 -2.18 -19.24
C ASP A 52 -10.35 -2.25 -20.72
N GLY A 53 -9.42 -2.13 -21.65
CA GLY A 53 -9.68 -2.17 -23.09
C GLY A 53 -10.13 -0.83 -23.69
N ALA A 54 -10.34 0.21 -22.91
CA ALA A 54 -10.80 1.52 -23.39
C ALA A 54 -9.66 2.44 -23.88
N GLY A 55 -8.50 1.88 -24.25
CA GLY A 55 -7.40 2.62 -24.87
C GLY A 55 -6.44 3.30 -23.91
N THR A 56 -6.54 3.06 -22.62
CA THR A 56 -5.52 3.44 -21.64
C THR A 56 -4.44 2.37 -21.59
N ALA A 57 -3.19 2.74 -21.82
CA ALA A 57 -2.07 1.81 -21.77
C ALA A 57 -1.93 1.21 -20.36
N SER A 58 -1.58 -0.08 -20.29
CA SER A 58 -1.07 -0.69 -19.06
C SER A 58 0.15 0.09 -18.59
N SER A 59 0.32 0.23 -17.29
CA SER A 59 1.46 0.94 -16.72
C SER A 59 2.05 0.16 -15.57
N ASP A 60 3.35 0.13 -15.50
CA ASP A 60 4.07 -0.46 -14.39
C ASP A 60 4.28 0.59 -13.29
N TYR A 61 4.26 0.13 -12.05
CA TYR A 61 4.52 0.97 -10.89
C TYR A 61 5.35 0.22 -9.84
N GLY A 62 5.89 0.96 -8.91
CA GLY A 62 6.52 0.43 -7.71
C GLY A 62 5.93 1.09 -6.47
N HIS A 63 6.01 0.40 -5.36
CA HIS A 63 5.63 0.90 -4.05
C HIS A 63 6.71 0.58 -3.04
N PHE A 64 6.94 1.49 -2.13
CA PHE A 64 7.85 1.30 -1.00
C PHE A 64 7.23 1.92 0.25
N MET A 65 7.22 1.17 1.33
CA MET A 65 6.70 1.62 2.61
C MET A 65 7.66 1.27 3.73
N VAL A 66 7.84 2.20 4.66
CA VAL A 66 8.52 1.97 5.94
C VAL A 66 7.52 2.21 7.04
N THR A 67 7.39 1.25 7.94
CA THR A 67 6.55 1.36 9.14
C THR A 67 7.40 1.33 10.39
N VAL A 68 7.20 2.28 11.28
CA VAL A 68 7.88 2.41 12.57
C VAL A 68 6.84 2.27 13.69
N PRO A 69 6.91 1.22 14.52
CA PRO A 69 6.04 1.09 15.67
C PRO A 69 6.43 2.10 16.77
N LEU A 70 5.47 2.88 17.23
CA LEU A 70 5.62 3.91 18.26
C LEU A 70 4.80 3.56 19.53
N GLY A 71 4.80 2.29 19.91
CA GLY A 71 4.06 1.76 21.06
C GLY A 71 2.62 1.43 20.71
N MET A 72 1.67 2.31 20.97
CA MET A 72 0.25 2.05 20.68
C MET A 72 -0.16 2.39 19.24
N ILE A 73 0.66 3.09 18.52
CA ILE A 73 0.43 3.51 17.14
C ILE A 73 1.60 3.14 16.27
N ASP A 74 1.34 2.97 14.99
CA ASP A 74 2.36 2.81 13.96
C ASP A 74 2.39 4.06 13.08
N TYR A 75 3.58 4.53 12.77
CA TYR A 75 3.79 5.54 11.75
C TYR A 75 4.31 4.89 10.49
N SER A 76 3.70 5.19 9.35
CA SER A 76 4.13 4.70 8.04
C SER A 76 4.41 5.85 7.09
N TYR A 77 5.47 5.71 6.34
CA TYR A 77 5.77 6.52 5.16
C TYR A 77 5.77 5.61 3.94
N MET A 78 5.01 5.99 2.92
CA MET A 78 4.96 5.24 1.67
C MET A 78 5.21 6.14 0.47
N THR A 79 5.74 5.57 -0.60
CA THR A 79 5.91 6.26 -1.88
C THR A 79 5.59 5.33 -3.03
N PHE A 80 4.93 5.86 -4.03
CA PHE A 80 4.64 5.19 -5.30
C PHE A 80 5.48 5.79 -6.40
N THR A 81 5.95 4.93 -7.31
CA THR A 81 6.77 5.32 -8.46
C THR A 81 6.28 4.59 -9.70
N GLY A 82 6.32 5.23 -10.84
CA GLY A 82 5.95 4.65 -12.12
C GLY A 82 4.55 5.01 -12.61
N GLY A 83 4.39 5.00 -13.90
CA GLY A 83 3.14 5.42 -14.54
C GLY A 83 2.75 6.85 -14.22
N SER A 84 1.49 7.04 -13.87
CA SER A 84 0.93 8.31 -13.35
C SER A 84 0.94 8.40 -11.82
N LEU A 85 1.43 7.36 -11.13
CA LEU A 85 1.43 7.27 -9.68
C LEU A 85 2.77 7.76 -9.12
N HIS A 86 2.88 9.05 -8.88
CA HIS A 86 4.03 9.66 -8.22
C HIS A 86 3.55 10.44 -7.00
N TYR A 87 3.27 9.73 -5.92
CA TYR A 87 2.90 10.37 -4.67
C TYR A 87 3.61 9.73 -3.47
N ALA A 88 3.70 10.49 -2.42
CA ALA A 88 4.11 9.99 -1.12
C ALA A 88 2.98 10.23 -0.12
N ALA A 89 2.84 9.32 0.83
CA ALA A 89 1.86 9.43 1.90
C ALA A 89 2.51 9.18 3.26
N HIS A 90 1.92 9.80 4.26
CA HIS A 90 2.22 9.60 5.68
C HIS A 90 0.97 9.09 6.36
N GLU A 91 1.10 8.06 7.17
CA GLU A 91 -0.02 7.47 7.91
C GLU A 91 0.33 7.29 9.37
N ILE A 92 -0.69 7.41 10.20
CA ILE A 92 -0.68 6.96 11.59
C ILE A 92 -1.82 5.97 11.74
N SER A 93 -1.52 4.78 12.21
CA SER A 93 -2.51 3.72 12.43
C SER A 93 -2.48 3.21 13.86
N HIS A 94 -3.62 2.70 14.29
CA HIS A 94 -3.78 1.96 15.54
C HIS A 94 -4.57 0.70 15.25
N SER A 95 -4.04 -0.43 15.72
CA SER A 95 -4.70 -1.74 15.57
C SER A 95 -4.97 -2.34 16.94
N THR A 96 -6.11 -2.98 17.09
CA THR A 96 -6.50 -3.72 18.31
C THR A 96 -7.35 -4.92 17.95
N THR A 97 -7.28 -5.98 18.74
CA THR A 97 -8.10 -7.17 18.57
C THR A 97 -9.13 -7.26 19.68
N ILE A 98 -10.40 -7.36 19.33
CA ILE A 98 -11.52 -7.50 20.28
C ILE A 98 -12.34 -8.72 19.87
N GLY A 99 -12.39 -9.75 20.73
CA GLY A 99 -13.21 -10.94 20.48
C GLY A 99 -12.80 -11.73 19.22
N GLY A 100 -11.52 -11.69 18.85
CA GLY A 100 -10.99 -12.34 17.63
C GLY A 100 -11.20 -11.56 16.33
N VAL A 101 -11.73 -10.34 16.44
CA VAL A 101 -11.86 -9.40 15.33
C VAL A 101 -10.75 -8.34 15.44
N ASP A 102 -9.99 -8.17 14.40
CA ASP A 102 -8.95 -7.13 14.29
C ASP A 102 -9.57 -5.84 13.76
N PHE A 103 -9.34 -4.76 14.48
CA PHE A 103 -9.77 -3.41 14.13
C PHE A 103 -8.52 -2.58 13.84
N THR A 104 -8.49 -1.91 12.70
CA THR A 104 -7.45 -0.95 12.39
C THR A 104 -8.08 0.38 11.99
N ALA A 105 -7.64 1.45 12.61
CA ALA A 105 -7.98 2.82 12.25
C ALA A 105 -6.72 3.52 11.74
N THR A 106 -6.79 4.16 10.58
CA THR A 106 -5.69 4.87 9.96
C THR A 106 -6.12 6.29 9.60
N ILE A 107 -5.27 7.25 9.88
CA ILE A 107 -5.38 8.62 9.38
C ILE A 107 -4.13 8.89 8.54
N GLY A 108 -4.31 9.39 7.34
CA GLY A 108 -3.21 9.64 6.43
C GLY A 108 -3.32 10.98 5.72
N ALA A 109 -2.20 11.41 5.20
CA ALA A 109 -2.09 12.53 4.29
C ALA A 109 -1.14 12.16 3.15
N ASN A 110 -1.57 12.42 1.92
CA ASN A 110 -0.73 12.25 0.75
C ASN A 110 -0.41 13.62 0.12
N ASN A 111 0.76 13.71 -0.48
CA ASN A 111 1.10 14.79 -1.37
C ASN A 111 1.08 14.24 -2.81
N ASP A 112 0.25 14.80 -3.63
CA ASP A 112 0.26 14.50 -5.06
C ASP A 112 1.39 15.31 -5.72
N GLY A 113 2.57 14.69 -5.79
CA GLY A 113 3.79 15.28 -6.36
C GLY A 113 4.03 14.92 -7.82
N GLY A 114 3.05 14.35 -8.51
CA GLY A 114 3.23 13.74 -9.82
C GLY A 114 3.33 14.73 -10.98
N ALA A 115 4.42 14.66 -11.71
CA ALA A 115 4.53 15.18 -13.07
C ALA A 115 3.63 14.33 -14.01
N GLY A 116 2.37 14.66 -14.10
CA GLY A 116 1.36 13.93 -14.89
C GLY A 116 -0.04 14.05 -14.30
N ALA A 117 -0.11 14.50 -13.07
CA ALA A 117 -1.37 14.88 -12.47
C ALA A 117 -2.02 15.99 -13.30
N SER A 118 -3.32 15.91 -13.50
CA SER A 118 -4.11 17.00 -14.07
C SER A 118 -3.75 18.31 -13.38
N PRO A 119 -3.61 19.45 -14.07
CA PRO A 119 -3.22 20.73 -13.47
C PRO A 119 -4.10 21.19 -12.29
N ASN A 120 -5.14 20.43 -11.96
CA ASN A 120 -6.02 20.65 -10.83
C ASN A 120 -5.79 19.66 -9.66
N SER A 121 -4.82 18.78 -9.70
CA SER A 121 -4.61 17.69 -8.73
C SER A 121 -3.48 17.92 -7.72
N ASN A 122 -2.92 19.12 -7.64
CA ASN A 122 -1.99 19.51 -6.55
C ASN A 122 -2.72 19.63 -5.19
N GLN A 123 -3.54 18.65 -4.83
CA GLN A 123 -4.26 18.66 -3.57
C GLN A 123 -3.65 17.65 -2.63
N ASN A 124 -2.93 18.15 -1.63
CA ASN A 124 -2.67 17.37 -0.43
C ASN A 124 -4.01 16.89 0.10
N THR A 125 -4.21 15.58 0.09
CA THR A 125 -5.46 14.97 0.55
C THR A 125 -5.23 14.33 1.91
N THR A 126 -6.11 14.61 2.84
CA THR A 126 -6.17 13.91 4.12
C THR A 126 -7.30 12.88 4.05
N TYR A 127 -7.06 11.70 4.58
CA TYR A 127 -8.03 10.61 4.58
C TYR A 127 -8.05 9.87 5.92
N ALA A 128 -9.15 9.18 6.16
CA ALA A 128 -9.28 8.22 7.26
C ALA A 128 -9.81 6.90 6.72
N ASN A 129 -9.27 5.81 7.20
CA ASN A 129 -9.67 4.45 6.85
C ASN A 129 -9.94 3.64 8.12
N PHE A 130 -10.94 2.76 8.05
CA PHE A 130 -11.24 1.79 9.09
C PHE A 130 -11.32 0.41 8.45
N SER A 131 -10.57 -0.55 8.95
CA SER A 131 -10.61 -1.92 8.48
C SER A 131 -10.98 -2.89 9.61
N LEU A 132 -11.64 -3.97 9.22
CA LEU A 132 -12.02 -5.07 10.09
C LEU A 132 -11.46 -6.35 9.48
N GLY A 133 -10.73 -7.13 10.27
CA GLY A 133 -10.23 -8.44 9.89
C GLY A 133 -10.73 -9.52 10.84
N TYR A 134 -11.02 -10.70 10.35
CA TYR A 134 -11.33 -11.86 11.16
C TYR A 134 -10.58 -13.06 10.59
N SER A 135 -9.83 -13.75 11.45
CA SER A 135 -9.13 -14.98 11.09
C SER A 135 -9.84 -16.18 11.70
N PHE A 136 -10.10 -17.19 10.91
CA PHE A 136 -10.78 -18.45 11.28
C PHE A 136 -9.95 -19.67 10.89
#